data_693c8415eb2b8bcc107e927fd0d8cf8d
#
_entry.id   693c8415eb2b8bcc107e927fd0d8cf8d
#
_cell.length_a   1.000
_cell.length_b   1.000
_cell.length_c   1.000
_cell.angle_alpha   90.00
_cell.angle_beta   90.00
_cell.angle_gamma   90.00
#
_symmetry.space_group_name_H-M   'P 1'
#
loop_
_entity.id
_entity.type
_entity.pdbx_description
1 polymer ?
#
loop_
_entity_poly.entity_id
_entity_poly.type
_entity_poly.pdbx_seq_one_letter_code
_entity_poly.pdbx_strand_id
1 'polypeptide(L)'
;MTIYLDTSALAKLVVNEHESVPLRHWLREHGPVPLVTNSIGVVALRRLAARINQEALSTAVRLLARISVVGLTADALTLAAEIPPPEVRTLDALHIASAALLSDLQTVVTYDVRMGTAAITYGLPVAAPGR
;
A
#
# COMPACT_ATOMS: atom_id res chain seq x y z
N MET A 1 15.28 -1.02 5.89
CA MET A 1 14.55 -0.52 4.68
C MET A 1 13.23 -1.25 4.56
N THR A 2 12.17 -0.53 4.29
CA THR A 2 10.84 -1.12 4.10
C THR A 2 10.21 -0.61 2.82
N ILE A 3 9.34 -1.43 2.24
CA ILE A 3 8.51 -1.07 1.08
C ILE A 3 7.06 -1.03 1.56
N TYR A 4 6.42 0.12 1.41
CA TYR A 4 5.02 0.29 1.78
C TYR A 4 4.11 0.02 0.59
N LEU A 5 3.10 -0.81 0.79
CA LEU A 5 2.11 -1.15 -0.24
C LEU A 5 0.74 -0.58 0.16
N ASP A 6 0.15 0.25 -0.69
CA ASP A 6 -1.23 0.66 -0.49
C ASP A 6 -2.20 -0.43 -0.98
N THR A 7 -3.49 -0.19 -0.86
CA THR A 7 -4.51 -1.17 -1.26
C THR A 7 -4.41 -1.53 -2.75
N SER A 8 -4.13 -0.55 -3.62
CA SER A 8 -4.04 -0.80 -5.06
C SER A 8 -2.87 -1.72 -5.41
N ALA A 9 -1.74 -1.59 -4.70
CA ALA A 9 -0.59 -2.46 -4.88
C ALA A 9 -0.86 -3.87 -4.34
N LEU A 10 -1.47 -3.96 -3.15
CA LEU A 10 -1.85 -5.25 -2.57
C LEU A 10 -2.80 -6.01 -3.49
N ALA A 11 -3.74 -5.32 -4.12
CA ALA A 11 -4.69 -5.92 -5.05
C ALA A 11 -4.00 -6.61 -6.23
N LYS A 12 -2.90 -6.05 -6.74
CA LYS A 12 -2.14 -6.65 -7.84
C LYS A 12 -1.48 -7.98 -7.45
N LEU A 13 -1.29 -8.21 -6.16
CA LEU A 13 -0.72 -9.46 -5.64
C LEU A 13 -1.79 -10.53 -5.37
N VAL A 14 -3.05 -10.16 -5.43
CA VAL A 14 -4.20 -11.07 -5.21
C VAL A 14 -4.94 -11.35 -6.50
N VAL A 15 -5.15 -10.32 -7.32
CA VAL A 15 -5.84 -10.42 -8.60
C VAL A 15 -4.81 -10.33 -9.72
N ASN A 16 -4.87 -11.25 -10.67
CA ASN A 16 -3.92 -11.23 -11.79
C ASN A 16 -4.34 -10.18 -12.81
N GLU A 17 -3.60 -9.08 -12.83
CA GLU A 17 -3.80 -7.96 -13.73
C GLU A 17 -2.52 -7.65 -14.49
N HIS A 18 -2.57 -6.64 -15.37
CA HIS A 18 -1.44 -6.29 -16.24
C HIS A 18 -0.13 -6.07 -15.47
N GLU A 19 -0.21 -5.43 -14.31
CA GLU A 19 0.99 -5.06 -13.53
C GLU A 19 1.42 -6.14 -12.53
N SER A 20 0.67 -7.23 -12.39
CA SER A 20 0.94 -8.23 -11.35
C SER A 20 2.31 -8.90 -11.51
N VAL A 21 2.64 -9.37 -12.71
CA VAL A 21 3.94 -10.00 -12.97
C VAL A 21 5.09 -8.99 -12.83
N PRO A 22 5.02 -7.79 -13.44
CA PRO A 22 6.04 -6.78 -13.21
C PRO A 22 6.25 -6.42 -11.74
N LEU A 23 5.17 -6.32 -10.96
CA LEU A 23 5.27 -6.02 -9.53
C LEU A 23 6.00 -7.13 -8.78
N ARG A 24 5.61 -8.40 -9.00
CA ARG A 24 6.28 -9.53 -8.35
C ARG A 24 7.76 -9.59 -8.69
N HIS A 25 8.11 -9.34 -9.94
CA HIS A 25 9.49 -9.31 -10.39
C HIS A 25 10.26 -8.19 -9.69
N TRP A 26 9.69 -6.99 -9.65
CA TRP A 26 10.29 -5.83 -8.99
C TRP A 26 10.52 -6.09 -7.51
N LEU A 27 9.54 -6.69 -6.81
CA LEU A 27 9.69 -7.03 -5.40
C LEU A 27 10.81 -8.04 -5.16
N ARG A 28 10.95 -9.05 -6.03
CA ARG A 28 12.03 -10.03 -5.95
C ARG A 28 13.39 -9.39 -6.17
N GLU A 29 13.49 -8.46 -7.08
CA GLU A 29 14.76 -7.75 -7.36
C GLU A 29 15.23 -6.92 -6.18
N HIS A 30 14.30 -6.47 -5.33
CA HIS A 30 14.66 -5.70 -4.14
C HIS A 30 15.06 -6.59 -2.96
N GLY A 31 15.05 -7.91 -3.16
CA GLY A 31 15.48 -8.89 -2.16
C GLY A 31 14.53 -8.98 -0.96
N PRO A 32 15.02 -9.48 0.18
CA PRO A 32 14.17 -9.73 1.35
C PRO A 32 13.85 -8.46 2.14
N VAL A 33 13.40 -7.41 1.46
CA VAL A 33 12.98 -6.17 2.12
C VAL A 33 11.59 -6.36 2.71
N PRO A 34 11.35 -6.02 3.98
CA PRO A 34 10.03 -6.14 4.59
C PRO A 34 8.98 -5.32 3.84
N LEU A 35 7.84 -5.95 3.60
CA LEU A 35 6.67 -5.29 3.02
C LEU A 35 5.74 -4.87 4.15
N VAL A 36 5.22 -3.66 4.04
CA VAL A 36 4.40 -3.03 5.09
C VAL A 36 3.13 -2.46 4.47
N THR A 37 2.03 -2.59 5.18
CA THR A 37 0.80 -1.83 4.92
C THR A 37 0.22 -1.38 6.26
N ASN A 38 -0.88 -0.63 6.24
CA ASN A 38 -1.57 -0.27 7.47
C ASN A 38 -2.85 -1.08 7.67
N SER A 39 -3.51 -0.89 8.80
CA SER A 39 -4.76 -1.59 9.14
C SER A 39 -5.85 -1.37 8.10
N ILE A 40 -5.91 -0.20 7.47
CA ILE A 40 -6.88 0.09 6.40
C ILE A 40 -6.60 -0.79 5.18
N GLY A 41 -5.33 -0.97 4.81
CA GLY A 41 -4.94 -1.84 3.71
C GLY A 41 -5.40 -3.28 3.93
N VAL A 42 -5.30 -3.76 5.15
CA VAL A 42 -5.78 -5.11 5.52
C VAL A 42 -7.28 -5.24 5.27
N VAL A 43 -8.06 -4.31 5.82
CA VAL A 43 -9.52 -4.35 5.70
C VAL A 43 -9.93 -4.18 4.24
N ALA A 44 -9.36 -3.22 3.54
CA ALA A 44 -9.71 -2.93 2.16
C ALA A 44 -9.40 -4.12 1.24
N LEU A 45 -8.24 -4.74 1.41
CA LEU A 45 -7.87 -5.90 0.58
C LEU A 45 -8.78 -7.09 0.83
N ARG A 46 -9.10 -7.39 2.09
CA ARG A 46 -9.98 -8.50 2.42
C ARG A 46 -11.38 -8.28 1.85
N ARG A 47 -11.90 -7.06 1.94
CA ARG A 47 -13.22 -6.75 1.40
C ARG A 47 -13.25 -6.84 -0.12
N LEU A 48 -12.20 -6.35 -0.79
CA LEU A 48 -12.05 -6.46 -2.24
C LEU A 48 -12.01 -7.94 -2.67
N ALA A 49 -11.18 -8.73 -2.04
CA ALA A 49 -11.02 -10.15 -2.37
C ALA A 49 -12.31 -10.93 -2.14
N ALA A 50 -13.02 -10.66 -1.04
CA ALA A 50 -14.29 -11.31 -0.72
C ALA A 50 -15.37 -11.06 -1.79
N ARG A 51 -15.34 -9.89 -2.44
CA ARG A 51 -16.28 -9.58 -3.52
C ARG A 51 -15.98 -10.33 -4.81
N ILE A 52 -14.78 -10.86 -4.96
CA ILE A 52 -14.36 -11.59 -6.17
C ILE A 52 -14.77 -13.07 -6.05
N ASN A 53 -14.14 -13.81 -5.14
CA ASN A 53 -14.45 -15.19 -4.85
C ASN A 53 -13.68 -15.68 -3.63
N GLN A 54 -13.94 -16.93 -3.22
CA GLN A 54 -13.30 -17.54 -2.05
C GLN A 54 -11.80 -17.75 -2.25
N GLU A 55 -11.37 -18.07 -3.46
CA GLU A 55 -9.96 -18.27 -3.78
C GLU A 55 -9.17 -16.96 -3.61
N ALA A 56 -9.71 -15.86 -4.10
CA ALA A 56 -9.10 -14.54 -3.94
C ALA A 56 -8.98 -14.16 -2.46
N LEU A 57 -10.02 -14.43 -1.66
CA LEU A 57 -9.99 -14.17 -0.23
C LEU A 57 -8.90 -14.99 0.45
N SER A 58 -8.79 -16.28 0.12
CA SER A 58 -7.74 -17.16 0.67
C SER A 58 -6.35 -16.64 0.33
N THR A 59 -6.16 -16.20 -0.91
CA THR A 59 -4.88 -15.61 -1.36
C THR A 59 -4.57 -14.33 -0.57
N ALA A 60 -5.56 -13.46 -0.36
CA ALA A 60 -5.37 -12.23 0.41
C ALA A 60 -4.96 -12.53 1.85
N VAL A 61 -5.62 -13.49 2.50
CA VAL A 61 -5.29 -13.87 3.87
C VAL A 61 -3.86 -14.39 3.98
N ARG A 62 -3.43 -15.24 3.04
CA ARG A 62 -2.06 -15.76 3.03
C ARG A 62 -1.03 -14.64 2.77
N LEU A 63 -1.33 -13.72 1.88
CA LEU A 63 -0.46 -12.57 1.60
C LEU A 63 -0.30 -11.70 2.84
N LEU A 64 -1.41 -11.35 3.49
CA LEU A 64 -1.39 -10.49 4.66
C LEU A 64 -0.64 -11.10 5.84
N ALA A 65 -0.59 -12.43 5.94
CA ALA A 65 0.20 -13.12 6.95
C ALA A 65 1.71 -12.93 6.76
N ARG A 66 2.15 -12.51 5.58
CA ARG A 66 3.56 -12.31 5.22
C ARG A 66 3.98 -10.84 5.21
N ILE A 67 3.06 -9.95 5.48
CA ILE A 67 3.27 -8.50 5.44
C ILE A 67 3.18 -7.95 6.85
N SER A 68 4.05 -7.00 7.18
CA SER A 68 3.96 -6.27 8.43
C SER A 68 2.83 -5.25 8.35
N VAL A 69 2.02 -5.18 9.39
CA VAL A 69 0.88 -4.26 9.45
C VAL A 69 1.13 -3.23 10.54
N VAL A 70 1.14 -1.95 10.16
CA VAL A 70 1.21 -0.85 11.13
C VAL A 70 -0.20 -0.39 11.47
N GLY A 71 -0.44 -0.19 12.76
CA GLY A 71 -1.73 0.31 13.22
C GLY A 71 -1.92 1.78 12.93
N LEU A 72 -3.16 2.23 13.02
CA LEU A 72 -3.50 3.65 12.92
C LEU A 72 -3.32 4.30 14.29
N THR A 73 -2.10 4.73 14.53
CA THR A 73 -1.76 5.42 15.79
C THR A 73 -2.35 6.83 15.83
N ALA A 74 -2.36 7.43 17.02
CA ALA A 74 -2.78 8.82 17.16
C ALA A 74 -1.96 9.75 16.26
N ASP A 75 -0.65 9.50 16.16
CA ASP A 75 0.24 10.28 15.28
C ASP A 75 -0.15 10.12 13.81
N ALA A 76 -0.45 8.90 13.37
CA ALA A 76 -0.87 8.65 12.00
C ALA A 76 -2.19 9.36 11.67
N LEU A 77 -3.15 9.33 12.60
CA LEU A 77 -4.44 9.98 12.41
C LEU A 77 -4.28 11.50 12.34
N THR A 78 -3.50 12.08 13.24
CA THR A 78 -3.23 13.52 13.24
C THR A 78 -2.54 13.94 11.94
N LEU A 79 -1.51 13.21 11.52
CA LEU A 79 -0.79 13.51 10.30
C LEU A 79 -1.68 13.38 9.07
N ALA A 80 -2.51 12.32 9.00
CA ALA A 80 -3.43 12.12 7.88
C ALA A 80 -4.40 13.31 7.73
N ALA A 81 -4.89 13.85 8.84
CA ALA A 81 -5.79 15.01 8.82
C ALA A 81 -5.13 16.26 8.22
N GLU A 82 -3.80 16.31 8.21
CA GLU A 82 -3.03 17.47 7.77
C GLU A 82 -2.38 17.28 6.39
N ILE A 83 -2.51 16.12 5.74
CA ILE A 83 -1.91 15.87 4.42
C ILE A 83 -2.52 16.82 3.39
N PRO A 84 -1.69 17.68 2.75
CA PRO A 84 -2.18 18.58 1.70
C PRO A 84 -2.18 17.90 0.33
N PRO A 85 -3.04 18.34 -0.62
CA PRO A 85 -4.12 19.32 -0.41
C PRO A 85 -5.33 18.69 0.27
N PRO A 86 -6.26 19.49 0.80
CA PRO A 86 -7.45 18.98 1.51
C PRO A 86 -8.32 18.03 0.68
N GLU A 87 -8.20 18.07 -0.66
CA GLU A 87 -8.95 17.22 -1.58
C GLU A 87 -8.42 15.78 -1.64
N VAL A 88 -7.26 15.50 -1.05
CA VAL A 88 -6.75 14.13 -0.96
C VAL A 88 -7.76 13.29 -0.17
N ARG A 89 -8.13 12.13 -0.74
CA ARG A 89 -9.14 11.27 -0.09
C ARG A 89 -8.62 10.76 1.23
N THR A 90 -9.53 10.57 2.18
CA THR A 90 -9.18 10.17 3.55
C THR A 90 -8.35 8.88 3.59
N LEU A 91 -8.74 7.86 2.81
CA LEU A 91 -7.99 6.59 2.80
C LEU A 91 -6.59 6.76 2.24
N ASP A 92 -6.42 7.60 1.22
CA ASP A 92 -5.11 7.92 0.65
C ASP A 92 -4.25 8.68 1.66
N ALA A 93 -4.84 9.65 2.36
CA ALA A 93 -4.14 10.41 3.40
C ALA A 93 -3.66 9.48 4.53
N LEU A 94 -4.46 8.48 4.91
CA LEU A 94 -4.08 7.49 5.92
C LEU A 94 -2.90 6.63 5.45
N HIS A 95 -2.87 6.23 4.18
CA HIS A 95 -1.73 5.49 3.62
C HIS A 95 -0.48 6.36 3.58
N ILE A 96 -0.60 7.61 3.14
CA ILE A 96 0.54 8.53 3.07
C ILE A 96 1.11 8.76 4.48
N ALA A 97 0.25 9.02 5.45
CA ALA A 97 0.68 9.25 6.84
C ALA A 97 1.38 8.01 7.41
N SER A 98 0.83 6.82 7.20
CA SER A 98 1.44 5.58 7.68
C SER A 98 2.82 5.36 7.08
N ALA A 99 2.97 5.59 5.77
CA ALA A 99 4.26 5.47 5.10
C ALA A 99 5.25 6.53 5.60
N ALA A 100 4.81 7.77 5.75
CA ALA A 100 5.66 8.88 6.17
C ALA A 100 6.24 8.69 7.57
N LEU A 101 5.53 7.96 8.45
CA LEU A 101 5.98 7.70 9.81
C LEU A 101 6.98 6.54 9.90
N LEU A 102 7.22 5.81 8.81
CA LEU A 102 8.25 4.76 8.79
C LEU A 102 9.62 5.42 8.71
N SER A 103 10.50 5.09 9.66
CA SER A 103 11.83 5.68 9.72
C SER A 103 12.76 5.17 8.62
N ASP A 104 12.45 4.03 8.04
CA ASP A 104 13.28 3.32 7.07
C ASP A 104 12.57 3.07 5.74
N LEU A 105 11.62 3.92 5.39
CA LEU A 105 10.88 3.81 4.14
C LEU A 105 11.81 3.89 2.93
N GLN A 106 11.77 2.86 2.07
CA GLN A 106 12.48 2.86 0.79
C GLN A 106 11.61 3.47 -0.30
N THR A 107 10.37 2.99 -0.42
CA THR A 107 9.42 3.50 -1.41
C THR A 107 8.00 3.11 -1.05
N VAL A 108 7.04 3.86 -1.59
CA VAL A 108 5.62 3.54 -1.57
C VAL A 108 5.25 2.98 -2.94
N VAL A 109 4.66 1.79 -2.97
CA VAL A 109 4.14 1.21 -4.21
C VAL A 109 2.64 1.49 -4.27
N THR A 110 2.20 2.18 -5.31
CA THR A 110 0.79 2.47 -5.56
C THR A 110 0.52 2.52 -7.05
N TYR A 111 -0.65 2.05 -7.44
CA TYR A 111 -1.16 2.14 -8.81
C TYR A 111 -2.28 3.15 -8.94
N ASP A 112 -2.66 3.79 -7.84
CA ASP A 112 -3.62 4.89 -7.85
C ASP A 112 -2.89 6.19 -8.18
N VAL A 113 -3.22 6.78 -9.32
CA VAL A 113 -2.55 8.01 -9.81
C VAL A 113 -2.68 9.16 -8.82
N ARG A 114 -3.87 9.34 -8.23
CA ARG A 114 -4.11 10.42 -7.27
C ARG A 114 -3.30 10.24 -5.99
N MET A 115 -3.29 9.01 -5.48
CA MET A 115 -2.49 8.65 -4.30
C MET A 115 -1.00 8.88 -4.59
N GLY A 116 -0.52 8.40 -5.74
CA GLY A 116 0.89 8.56 -6.14
C GLY A 116 1.30 10.03 -6.23
N THR A 117 0.47 10.86 -6.87
CA THR A 117 0.74 12.29 -6.98
C THR A 117 0.80 12.95 -5.61
N ALA A 118 -0.15 12.64 -4.73
CA ALA A 118 -0.18 13.19 -3.38
C ALA A 118 1.04 12.77 -2.57
N ALA A 119 1.44 11.51 -2.66
CA ALA A 119 2.61 10.98 -1.96
C ALA A 119 3.91 11.67 -2.44
N ILE A 120 4.07 11.82 -3.74
CA ILE A 120 5.23 12.53 -4.33
C ILE A 120 5.26 13.98 -3.86
N THR A 121 4.13 14.66 -3.90
CA THR A 121 4.00 16.05 -3.46
C THR A 121 4.38 16.19 -1.99
N TYR A 122 4.04 15.19 -1.18
CA TYR A 122 4.40 15.16 0.24
C TYR A 122 5.90 14.86 0.46
N GLY A 123 6.62 14.45 -0.58
CA GLY A 123 8.05 14.17 -0.50
C GLY A 123 8.41 12.70 -0.36
N LEU A 124 7.48 11.78 -0.59
CA LEU A 124 7.74 10.34 -0.49
C LEU A 124 8.17 9.77 -1.84
N PRO A 125 9.12 8.83 -1.85
CA PRO A 125 9.45 8.08 -3.07
C PRO A 125 8.30 7.14 -3.43
N VAL A 126 7.96 7.08 -4.72
CA VAL A 126 6.82 6.29 -5.21
C VAL A 126 7.27 5.43 -6.39
N ALA A 127 6.75 4.21 -6.46
CA ALA A 127 6.97 3.30 -7.57
C ALA A 127 5.64 2.67 -8.02
N ALA A 128 5.53 2.39 -9.31
CA ALA A 128 4.38 1.70 -9.90
C ALA A 128 4.90 0.73 -10.98
N PRO A 129 5.56 -0.38 -10.58
CA PRO A 129 6.16 -1.30 -11.53
C PRO A 129 5.17 -1.84 -12.56
N GLY A 130 5.52 -1.77 -13.84
CA GLY A 130 4.69 -2.26 -14.93
C GLY A 130 3.67 -1.28 -15.47
N ARG A 131 3.58 -0.11 -14.89
CA ARG A 131 2.72 0.95 -15.42
C ARG A 131 3.41 1.67 -16.55
#